data_a224189ca9530dc05b152c4a2fb91146
#
_entry.id   a224189ca9530dc05b152c4a2fb91146
#
_cell.length_a   1.000
_cell.length_b   1.000
_cell.length_c   1.000
_cell.angle_alpha   90.00
_cell.angle_beta   90.00
_cell.angle_gamma   90.00
#
_symmetry.space_group_name_H-M   'P 1'
#
loop_
_entity.id
_entity.type
_entity.pdbx_description
1 polymer ?
#
loop_
_entity_poly.entity_id
_entity_poly.type
_entity_poly.pdbx_seq_one_letter_code
_entity_poly.pdbx_strand_id
1 'polypeptide(L)'
;MANGFLLKGIVMAVKHLKPTSAGRRWQTISDFSEITCTKPEKSLLEPLPKKAGRNNNGRITTRHQGGGVKRRYRVIDFKRNKDGVPAKVATIEYDPNRSARIALLHY
;
A
#
# COMPACT_ATOMS: atom_id res chain seq x y z
N MET A 1 -3.33 -29.58 -8.68
CA MET A 1 -2.26 -28.76 -9.18
C MET A 1 -2.38 -27.31 -8.73
N ALA A 2 -3.12 -26.51 -9.40
CA ALA A 2 -3.29 -25.11 -9.05
C ALA A 2 -3.92 -24.91 -7.68
N ASN A 3 -4.80 -25.79 -7.29
CA ASN A 3 -5.51 -25.68 -6.03
C ASN A 3 -4.62 -25.74 -4.81
N GLY A 4 -3.71 -26.70 -4.78
CA GLY A 4 -2.79 -26.80 -3.65
C GLY A 4 -1.87 -25.61 -3.56
N PHE A 5 -1.47 -25.09 -4.70
CA PHE A 5 -0.64 -23.91 -4.75
C PHE A 5 -1.40 -22.67 -4.25
N LEU A 6 -2.65 -22.52 -4.66
CA LEU A 6 -3.48 -21.41 -4.21
C LEU A 6 -3.69 -21.42 -2.71
N LEU A 7 -3.93 -22.56 -2.13
CA LEU A 7 -4.07 -22.69 -0.69
C LEU A 7 -2.83 -22.24 0.04
N LYS A 8 -1.66 -22.61 -0.45
CA LYS A 8 -0.41 -22.15 0.14
C LYS A 8 -0.29 -20.63 0.07
N GLY A 9 -0.60 -20.05 -1.08
CA GLY A 9 -0.55 -18.59 -1.24
C GLY A 9 -1.47 -17.87 -0.28
N ILE A 10 -2.67 -18.38 -0.09
CA ILE A 10 -3.62 -17.79 0.83
C ILE A 10 -3.14 -17.89 2.28
N VAL A 11 -2.67 -19.06 2.67
CA VAL A 11 -2.22 -19.32 4.05
C VAL A 11 -0.97 -18.53 4.37
N MET A 12 -0.09 -18.31 3.40
CA MET A 12 1.23 -17.72 3.60
C MET A 12 1.28 -16.24 3.27
N ALA A 13 0.15 -15.54 3.34
CA ALA A 13 0.11 -14.09 3.11
C ALA A 13 0.80 -13.29 4.22
N VAL A 14 1.07 -13.91 5.34
CA VAL A 14 1.74 -13.32 6.49
C VAL A 14 2.98 -14.16 6.80
N LYS A 15 4.09 -13.50 7.11
CA LYS A 15 5.29 -14.21 7.54
C LYS A 15 5.66 -13.84 8.97
N HIS A 16 6.18 -14.82 9.69
CA HIS A 16 6.68 -14.63 11.04
C HIS A 16 8.16 -14.27 11.01
N LEU A 17 8.56 -13.38 11.89
CA LEU A 17 9.96 -12.97 12.01
C LEU A 17 10.69 -13.90 12.97
N LYS A 18 12.02 -14.02 12.80
CA LYS A 18 12.86 -14.79 13.71
C LYS A 18 12.88 -14.13 15.10
N PRO A 19 12.90 -14.92 16.19
CA PRO A 19 12.89 -14.36 17.55
C PRO A 19 14.26 -13.82 17.97
N THR A 20 14.74 -12.79 17.26
CA THR A 20 16.04 -12.18 17.53
C THR A 20 16.00 -11.16 18.65
N SER A 21 14.82 -10.64 18.97
CA SER A 21 14.60 -9.74 20.09
C SER A 21 13.20 -9.98 20.66
N ALA A 22 12.92 -9.41 21.83
CA ALA A 22 11.62 -9.58 22.48
C ALA A 22 10.49 -9.09 21.58
N GLY A 23 10.66 -7.94 20.91
CA GLY A 23 9.65 -7.39 20.02
C GLY A 23 9.43 -8.22 18.77
N ARG A 24 10.47 -8.85 18.24
CA ARG A 24 10.36 -9.63 17.01
C ARG A 24 9.82 -11.04 17.22
N ARG A 25 9.86 -11.53 18.43
CA ARG A 25 9.46 -12.92 18.74
C ARG A 25 8.03 -13.22 18.29
N TRP A 26 7.14 -12.28 18.50
CA TRP A 26 5.71 -12.44 18.20
C TRP A 26 5.24 -11.61 17.00
N GLN A 27 6.16 -10.93 16.34
CA GLN A 27 5.83 -10.01 15.25
C GLN A 27 5.58 -10.77 13.96
N THR A 28 4.54 -10.36 13.25
CA THR A 28 4.24 -10.85 11.91
C THR A 28 4.14 -9.66 10.95
N ILE A 29 4.52 -9.89 9.70
CA ILE A 29 4.41 -8.87 8.66
C ILE A 29 3.81 -9.48 7.41
N SER A 30 3.28 -8.63 6.53
CA SER A 30 2.81 -9.08 5.22
C SER A 30 4.00 -9.52 4.38
N ASP A 31 3.85 -10.60 3.63
CA ASP A 31 4.86 -11.06 2.69
C ASP A 31 4.68 -10.46 1.29
N PHE A 32 3.63 -9.66 1.10
CA PHE A 32 3.31 -8.99 -0.16
C PHE A 32 3.10 -9.95 -1.35
N SER A 33 2.70 -11.19 -1.09
CA SER A 33 2.54 -12.20 -2.13
C SER A 33 1.44 -11.86 -3.15
N GLU A 34 0.45 -11.06 -2.75
CA GLU A 34 -0.65 -10.66 -3.63
C GLU A 34 -0.30 -9.52 -4.58
N ILE A 35 0.84 -8.85 -4.37
CA ILE A 35 1.26 -7.72 -5.20
C ILE A 35 1.90 -8.23 -6.47
N THR A 36 1.38 -7.81 -7.62
CA THR A 36 1.86 -8.25 -8.93
C THR A 36 2.75 -7.23 -9.62
N CYS A 37 2.76 -5.98 -9.15
CA CYS A 37 3.59 -4.93 -9.74
C CYS A 37 4.18 -4.06 -8.62
N THR A 38 5.48 -3.80 -8.69
CA THR A 38 6.19 -2.99 -7.69
C THR A 38 6.22 -1.51 -8.04
N LYS A 39 5.98 -1.17 -9.31
CA LYS A 39 6.00 0.22 -9.77
C LYS A 39 4.57 0.73 -9.92
N PRO A 40 4.27 1.95 -9.41
CA PRO A 40 2.96 2.54 -9.62
C PRO A 40 2.79 3.06 -11.05
N GLU A 41 1.55 3.22 -11.48
CA GLU A 41 1.22 3.85 -12.75
C GLU A 41 1.50 5.35 -12.66
N LYS A 42 2.42 5.86 -13.46
CA LYS A 42 2.86 7.26 -13.37
C LYS A 42 1.75 8.26 -13.63
N SER A 43 0.85 7.95 -14.56
CA SER A 43 -0.24 8.86 -14.91
C SER A 43 -1.25 9.06 -13.78
N LEU A 44 -1.28 8.17 -12.81
CA LEU A 44 -2.21 8.22 -11.68
C LEU A 44 -1.52 8.60 -10.36
N LEU A 45 -0.33 9.18 -10.44
CA LEU A 45 0.40 9.67 -9.27
C LEU A 45 0.28 11.17 -9.15
N GLU A 46 0.12 11.63 -7.92
CA GLU A 46 0.15 13.05 -7.57
C GLU A 46 1.13 13.28 -6.43
N PRO A 47 1.71 14.49 -6.34
CA PRO A 47 2.58 14.80 -5.20
C PRO A 47 1.79 14.84 -3.91
N LEU A 48 2.39 14.38 -2.83
CA LEU A 48 1.80 14.39 -1.49
C LEU A 48 2.80 15.07 -0.56
N PRO A 49 2.77 16.41 -0.48
CA PRO A 49 3.70 17.13 0.37
C PRO A 49 3.39 16.90 1.85
N LYS A 50 4.45 16.84 2.65
CA LYS A 50 4.35 16.69 4.10
C LYS A 50 4.96 17.89 4.77
N LYS A 51 4.27 18.42 5.76
CA LYS A 51 4.74 19.59 6.51
C LYS A 51 5.35 19.21 7.87
N ALA A 52 5.03 18.02 8.38
CA ALA A 52 5.53 17.51 9.66
C ALA A 52 5.32 18.53 10.81
N GLY A 53 4.22 19.24 10.79
CA GLY A 53 3.89 20.24 11.80
C GLY A 53 4.66 21.54 11.70
N ARG A 54 5.45 21.76 10.62
CA ARG A 54 6.24 22.99 10.43
C ARG A 54 5.46 24.00 9.60
N ASN A 55 5.64 25.28 9.96
CA ASN A 55 5.07 26.40 9.21
C ASN A 55 6.01 26.84 8.07
N ASN A 56 5.67 27.96 7.42
CA ASN A 56 6.49 28.50 6.33
C ASN A 56 7.89 28.96 6.78
N ASN A 57 8.10 29.19 8.08
CA ASN A 57 9.40 29.53 8.64
C ASN A 57 10.20 28.30 9.09
N GLY A 58 9.69 27.10 8.87
CA GLY A 58 10.34 25.87 9.26
C GLY A 58 10.22 25.54 10.75
N ARG A 59 9.46 26.31 11.51
CA ARG A 59 9.29 26.11 12.95
C ARG A 59 8.11 25.19 13.24
N ILE A 60 8.22 24.43 14.33
CA ILE A 60 7.16 23.53 14.78
C ILE A 60 6.03 24.35 15.38
N THR A 61 4.91 24.41 14.70
CA THR A 61 3.68 25.05 15.19
C THR A 61 2.66 24.04 15.68
N THR A 62 2.75 22.82 15.20
CA THR A 62 1.91 21.69 15.65
C THR A 62 2.81 20.55 16.09
N ARG A 63 2.71 20.18 17.36
CA ARG A 63 3.54 19.11 17.95
C ARG A 63 3.02 17.75 17.55
N HIS A 64 3.90 16.74 17.73
CA HIS A 64 3.57 15.32 17.60
C HIS A 64 3.24 14.92 16.16
N GLN A 65 3.85 15.59 15.17
CA GLN A 65 3.76 15.22 13.77
C GLN A 65 5.15 15.00 13.20
N GLY A 66 5.30 13.87 12.50
CA GLY A 66 6.51 13.55 11.78
C GLY A 66 6.31 13.59 10.28
N GLY A 67 7.41 13.59 9.53
CA GLY A 67 7.36 13.55 8.07
C GLY A 67 7.39 12.13 7.53
N GLY A 68 8.29 11.31 8.08
CA GLY A 68 8.51 9.96 7.59
C GLY A 68 9.10 9.93 6.18
N VAL A 69 9.01 8.79 5.52
CA VAL A 69 9.49 8.61 4.16
C VAL A 69 8.57 9.32 3.19
N LYS A 70 9.13 9.88 2.12
CA LYS A 70 8.35 10.54 1.08
C LYS A 70 7.36 9.58 0.44
N ARG A 71 6.13 10.04 0.28
CA ARG A 71 5.06 9.27 -0.34
C ARG A 71 4.50 10.03 -1.53
N ARG A 72 3.88 9.28 -2.44
CA ARG A 72 3.12 9.85 -3.54
C ARG A 72 1.68 9.40 -3.41
N TYR A 73 0.76 10.30 -3.70
CA TYR A 73 -0.65 9.99 -3.68
C TYR A 73 -1.04 9.26 -4.97
N ARG A 74 -1.81 8.17 -4.84
CA ARG A 74 -2.41 7.47 -5.97
C ARG A 74 -3.83 7.97 -6.13
N VAL A 75 -4.17 8.38 -7.35
CA VAL A 75 -5.53 8.80 -7.65
C VAL A 75 -6.44 7.58 -7.64
N ILE A 76 -7.43 7.59 -6.75
CA ILE A 76 -8.32 6.45 -6.54
C ILE A 76 -9.72 6.82 -7.00
N ASP A 77 -10.38 5.93 -7.71
CA ASP A 77 -11.78 6.07 -8.10
C ASP A 77 -12.68 5.56 -6.98
N PHE A 78 -13.03 6.44 -6.05
CA PHE A 78 -13.94 6.09 -4.96
C PHE A 78 -15.40 6.06 -5.40
N LYS A 79 -15.75 6.77 -6.45
CA LYS A 79 -17.14 6.90 -6.88
C LYS A 79 -17.66 5.68 -7.64
N ARG A 80 -16.78 5.00 -8.36
CA ARG A 80 -17.10 3.78 -9.11
C ARG A 80 -18.37 3.94 -9.96
N ASN A 81 -18.42 5.04 -10.71
CA ASN A 81 -19.63 5.41 -11.45
C ASN A 81 -19.74 4.78 -12.84
N LYS A 82 -18.88 3.81 -13.15
CA LYS A 82 -18.93 3.07 -14.44
C LYS A 82 -19.68 1.75 -14.28
N ASP A 83 -20.93 1.84 -13.86
CA ASP A 83 -21.78 0.66 -13.67
C ASP A 83 -22.04 -0.04 -14.99
N GLY A 84 -22.02 -1.37 -14.97
CA GLY A 84 -22.29 -2.18 -16.15
C GLY A 84 -21.16 -2.24 -17.16
N VAL A 85 -20.05 -1.55 -16.94
CA VAL A 85 -18.88 -1.62 -17.82
C VAL A 85 -17.88 -2.64 -17.22
N PRO A 86 -17.56 -3.72 -17.94
CA PRO A 86 -16.59 -4.68 -17.46
C PRO A 86 -15.18 -4.10 -17.50
N ALA A 87 -14.36 -4.50 -16.55
CA ALA A 87 -12.96 -4.08 -16.48
C ALA A 87 -12.10 -5.28 -16.09
N LYS A 88 -10.87 -5.29 -16.60
CA LYS A 88 -9.89 -6.32 -16.26
C LYS A 88 -8.91 -5.77 -15.24
N VAL A 89 -8.64 -6.55 -14.20
CA VAL A 89 -7.58 -6.21 -13.24
C VAL A 89 -6.23 -6.45 -13.92
N ALA A 90 -5.50 -5.38 -14.17
CA ALA A 90 -4.18 -5.48 -14.79
C ALA A 90 -3.10 -5.82 -13.77
N THR A 91 -3.08 -5.08 -12.66
CA THR A 91 -2.10 -5.28 -11.59
C THR A 91 -2.74 -5.04 -10.23
N ILE A 92 -2.16 -5.65 -9.20
CA ILE A 92 -2.47 -5.34 -7.80
C ILE A 92 -1.22 -4.70 -7.23
N GLU A 93 -1.38 -3.53 -6.61
CA GLU A 93 -0.27 -2.69 -6.19
C GLU A 93 -0.38 -2.30 -4.72
N TYR A 94 0.77 -1.99 -4.14
CA TYR A 94 0.86 -1.47 -2.78
C TYR A 94 0.61 0.05 -2.78
N ASP A 95 -0.23 0.50 -1.85
CA ASP A 95 -0.45 1.93 -1.62
C ASP A 95 0.02 2.27 -0.20
N PRO A 96 1.05 3.11 -0.04
CA PRO A 96 1.57 3.46 1.29
C PRO A 96 0.62 4.34 2.10
N ASN A 97 -0.44 4.87 1.49
CA ASN A 97 -1.35 5.80 2.14
C ASN A 97 -2.58 5.12 2.76
N ARG A 98 -2.69 3.80 2.62
CA ARG A 98 -3.82 3.04 3.16
C ARG A 98 -3.40 1.62 3.47
N SER A 99 -4.20 0.93 4.25
CA SER A 99 -3.91 -0.45 4.62
C SER A 99 -4.31 -1.46 3.54
N ALA A 100 -5.26 -1.09 2.67
CA ALA A 100 -5.74 -1.96 1.61
C ALA A 100 -4.81 -1.94 0.40
N ARG A 101 -4.80 -3.02 -0.37
CA ARG A 101 -4.16 -3.04 -1.68
C ARG A 101 -5.05 -2.35 -2.69
N ILE A 102 -4.44 -1.80 -3.74
CA ILE A 102 -5.17 -1.17 -4.84
C ILE A 102 -4.94 -1.97 -6.11
N ALA A 103 -5.86 -1.84 -7.04
CA ALA A 103 -5.79 -2.55 -8.31
C ALA A 103 -5.88 -1.56 -9.48
N LEU A 104 -5.07 -1.78 -10.50
CA LEU A 104 -5.17 -1.04 -11.75
C LEU A 104 -6.17 -1.77 -12.64
N LEU A 105 -7.22 -1.08 -13.04
CA LEU A 105 -8.28 -1.65 -13.87
C LEU A 105 -8.17 -1.12 -15.30
N HIS A 106 -8.33 -2.02 -16.25
CA HIS A 106 -8.42 -1.67 -17.67
C HIS A 106 -9.85 -1.92 -18.13
N TYR A 107 -10.56 -0.86 -18.42
CA TYR A 107 -11.90 -0.91 -18.98
C TYR A 107 -11.90 -1.19 -20.48
#